data_5f20979c5784838cad87b7c6146c2e52
#
_entry.id   5f20979c5784838cad87b7c6146c2e52
#
_cell.length_a   1.000
_cell.length_b   1.000
_cell.length_c   1.000
_cell.angle_alpha   90.00
_cell.angle_beta   90.00
_cell.angle_gamma   90.00
#
_symmetry.space_group_name_H-M   'P 1'
#
loop_
_entity.id
_entity.type
_entity.pdbx_description
1 polymer ?
#
loop_
_entity_poly.entity_id
_entity_poly.type
_entity_poly.pdbx_seq_one_letter_code
_entity_poly.pdbx_strand_id
1 'polypeptide(L)'
;MKEDCFPDDPREAIKLGFAKAEEAWIRDHAVGVVNGEEVIVNRSGSCAIVVVIVEEMCYVANVGDSRAVLSGDEGSRVFALSRDHKPLDEFEEKRVIEAGGRIYSR
;
A
#
# COMPACT_ATOMS: atom_id res chain seq x y z
N MET A 1 -3.54 7.01 14.41
CA MET A 1 -3.92 7.57 13.11
C MET A 1 -4.47 8.97 13.30
N LYS A 2 -3.91 9.95 12.58
CA LYS A 2 -4.20 11.38 12.83
C LYS A 2 -5.06 12.02 11.73
N GLU A 3 -5.83 11.19 11.02
CA GLU A 3 -6.70 11.71 9.96
C GLU A 3 -8.04 12.15 10.55
N ASP A 4 -8.55 13.30 10.09
CA ASP A 4 -9.79 13.89 10.59
C ASP A 4 -11.01 12.98 10.37
N CYS A 5 -10.97 12.12 9.35
CA CYS A 5 -12.03 11.17 9.06
C CYS A 5 -12.01 9.92 9.95
N PHE A 6 -11.00 9.75 10.80
CA PHE A 6 -10.95 8.64 11.74
C PHE A 6 -11.53 9.07 13.10
N PRO A 7 -12.38 8.27 13.77
CA PRO A 7 -12.79 6.90 13.39
C PRO A 7 -14.07 6.80 12.54
N ASP A 8 -14.68 7.91 12.13
CA ASP A 8 -15.96 7.92 11.43
C ASP A 8 -15.88 7.27 10.05
N ASP A 9 -14.75 7.45 9.35
CA ASP A 9 -14.48 6.80 8.08
C ASP A 9 -13.07 6.19 8.08
N PRO A 10 -12.90 5.01 8.70
CA PRO A 10 -11.58 4.39 8.80
C PRO A 10 -10.96 4.04 7.44
N ARG A 11 -11.77 3.68 6.47
CA ARG A 11 -11.29 3.33 5.14
C ARG A 11 -10.61 4.51 4.45
N GLU A 12 -11.24 5.66 4.47
CA GLU A 12 -10.69 6.88 3.90
C GLU A 12 -9.46 7.34 4.68
N ALA A 13 -9.49 7.25 6.00
CA ALA A 13 -8.35 7.60 6.85
C ALA A 13 -7.11 6.76 6.51
N ILE A 14 -7.28 5.46 6.29
CA ILE A 14 -6.18 4.57 5.92
C ILE A 14 -5.61 4.94 4.55
N LYS A 15 -6.47 5.19 3.57
CA LYS A 15 -6.03 5.61 2.23
C LYS A 15 -5.22 6.89 2.26
N LEU A 16 -5.70 7.89 3.00
CA LEU A 16 -5.00 9.17 3.15
C LEU A 16 -3.67 8.99 3.88
N GLY A 17 -3.65 8.16 4.92
CA GLY A 17 -2.43 7.87 5.67
C GLY A 17 -1.36 7.22 4.79
N PHE A 18 -1.73 6.25 3.98
CA PHE A 18 -0.81 5.60 3.04
C PHE A 18 -0.28 6.59 2.00
N ALA A 19 -1.16 7.41 1.43
CA ALA A 19 -0.76 8.41 0.44
C ALA A 19 0.20 9.45 1.02
N LYS A 20 -0.08 9.92 2.23
CA LYS A 20 0.78 10.90 2.92
C LYS A 20 2.14 10.31 3.29
N ALA A 21 2.18 9.04 3.72
CA ALA A 21 3.43 8.36 4.04
C ALA A 21 4.31 8.21 2.80
N GLU A 22 3.73 7.82 1.67
CA GLU A 22 4.44 7.71 0.40
C GLU A 22 5.00 9.06 -0.05
N GLU A 23 4.18 10.09 -0.02
CA GLU A 23 4.58 11.45 -0.40
C GLU A 23 5.72 11.97 0.48
N ALA A 24 5.62 11.77 1.79
CA ALA A 24 6.64 12.20 2.73
C ALA A 24 7.97 11.47 2.50
N TRP A 25 7.92 10.17 2.25
CA TRP A 25 9.13 9.40 1.99
C TRP A 25 9.82 9.86 0.70
N ILE A 26 9.05 10.06 -0.35
CA ILE A 26 9.60 10.54 -1.64
C ILE A 26 10.27 11.89 -1.44
N ARG A 27 9.60 12.82 -0.80
CA ARG A 27 10.12 14.17 -0.55
C ARG A 27 11.40 14.15 0.29
N ASP A 28 11.42 13.36 1.35
CA ASP A 28 12.47 13.44 2.36
C ASP A 28 13.65 12.53 2.07
N HIS A 29 13.47 11.46 1.28
CA HIS A 29 14.49 10.43 1.10
C HIS A 29 14.78 10.02 -0.35
N ALA A 30 13.79 10.09 -1.23
CA ALA A 30 13.95 9.58 -2.59
C ALA A 30 14.52 10.59 -3.57
N VAL A 31 14.25 11.86 -3.36
CA VAL A 31 14.63 12.95 -4.27
C VAL A 31 15.82 13.73 -3.73
N GLY A 32 16.79 13.98 -4.59
CA GLY A 32 17.93 14.84 -4.30
C GLY A 32 18.15 15.81 -5.44
N VAL A 33 19.08 16.73 -5.26
CA VAL A 33 19.43 17.71 -6.28
C VAL A 33 20.85 17.44 -6.78
N VAL A 34 20.98 17.27 -8.10
CA VAL A 34 22.27 17.08 -8.78
C VAL A 34 22.34 18.09 -9.91
N ASN A 35 23.40 18.94 -9.89
CA ASN A 35 23.60 19.99 -10.90
C ASN A 35 22.36 20.92 -11.06
N GLY A 36 21.65 21.21 -9.95
CA GLY A 36 20.48 22.07 -9.96
C GLY A 36 19.18 21.40 -10.39
N GLU A 37 19.20 20.11 -10.71
CA GLU A 37 18.02 19.35 -11.14
C GLU A 37 17.62 18.34 -10.09
N GLU A 38 16.32 18.17 -9.89
CA GLU A 38 15.77 17.11 -9.02
C GLU A 38 15.92 15.75 -9.71
N VAL A 39 16.53 14.81 -9.00
CA VAL A 39 16.72 13.45 -9.49
C VAL A 39 16.37 12.45 -8.39
N ILE A 40 16.01 11.24 -8.79
CA ILE A 40 15.77 10.15 -7.84
C ILE A 40 17.13 9.60 -7.40
N VAL A 41 17.45 9.78 -6.11
CA VAL A 41 18.71 9.32 -5.52
C VAL A 41 18.56 8.05 -4.69
N ASN A 42 17.35 7.68 -4.32
CA ASN A 42 17.06 6.47 -3.56
C ASN A 42 15.83 5.78 -4.13
N ARG A 43 16.00 4.55 -4.60
CA ARG A 43 14.95 3.73 -5.21
C ARG A 43 14.48 2.61 -4.30
N SER A 44 14.81 2.66 -3.02
CA SER A 44 14.33 1.69 -2.04
C SER A 44 12.80 1.73 -1.97
N GLY A 45 12.23 0.60 -1.68
CA GLY A 45 10.79 0.46 -1.53
C GLY A 45 10.44 -0.37 -0.31
N SER A 46 9.18 -0.43 -0.01
CA SER A 46 8.65 -1.22 1.09
C SER A 46 7.24 -1.68 0.77
N CYS A 47 6.79 -2.66 1.51
CA CYS A 47 5.40 -3.07 1.52
C CYS A 47 4.78 -2.65 2.85
N ALA A 48 3.47 -2.49 2.85
CA ALA A 48 2.74 -2.21 4.08
C ALA A 48 1.44 -2.99 4.09
N ILE A 49 1.16 -3.63 5.22
CA ILE A 49 -0.12 -4.25 5.45
C ILE A 49 -0.59 -3.88 6.85
N VAL A 50 -1.82 -3.38 6.94
CA VAL A 50 -2.39 -2.86 8.18
C VAL A 50 -3.77 -3.47 8.36
N VAL A 51 -4.04 -3.92 9.57
CA VAL A 51 -5.37 -4.39 9.97
C VAL A 51 -5.86 -3.48 11.08
N VAL A 52 -7.03 -2.88 10.89
CA VAL A 52 -7.66 -2.00 11.87
C VAL A 52 -9.04 -2.57 12.21
N ILE A 53 -9.28 -2.76 13.48
CA ILE A 53 -10.57 -3.23 13.96
C ILE A 53 -11.26 -2.08 14.68
N VAL A 54 -12.42 -1.69 14.18
CA VAL A 54 -13.27 -0.66 14.77
C VAL A 54 -14.63 -1.28 15.02
N GLU A 55 -15.00 -1.42 16.29
CA GLU A 55 -16.21 -2.10 16.72
C GLU A 55 -16.27 -3.53 16.15
N GLU A 56 -17.22 -3.83 15.27
CA GLU A 56 -17.38 -5.15 14.66
C GLU A 56 -16.81 -5.21 13.24
N MET A 57 -16.21 -4.12 12.77
CA MET A 57 -15.65 -4.05 11.42
C MET A 57 -14.14 -4.24 11.43
N CYS A 58 -13.67 -5.02 10.50
CA CYS A 58 -12.25 -5.24 10.27
C CYS A 58 -11.86 -4.60 8.92
N TYR A 59 -10.93 -3.67 8.97
CA TYR A 59 -10.42 -2.99 7.77
C TYR A 59 -9.01 -3.51 7.49
N VAL A 60 -8.80 -3.99 6.27
CA VAL A 60 -7.49 -4.48 5.83
C VAL A 60 -6.99 -3.60 4.71
N ALA A 61 -5.82 -3.05 4.88
CA ALA A 61 -5.18 -2.22 3.87
C ALA A 61 -3.84 -2.82 3.49
N ASN A 62 -3.60 -2.96 2.20
CA ASN A 62 -2.40 -3.58 1.69
C ASN A 62 -1.82 -2.81 0.52
N VAL A 63 -0.52 -2.56 0.58
CA VAL A 63 0.29 -2.07 -0.53
C VAL A 63 1.52 -2.98 -0.63
N GLY A 64 1.60 -3.75 -1.70
CA GLY A 64 2.69 -4.67 -1.94
C GLY A 64 2.27 -6.13 -1.92
N ASP A 65 3.23 -7.01 -1.78
CA ASP A 65 3.03 -8.46 -1.82
C ASP A 65 3.07 -9.13 -0.44
N SER A 66 2.93 -8.36 0.62
CA SER A 66 2.62 -8.89 1.94
C SER A 66 1.17 -9.38 1.95
N ARG A 67 0.84 -10.26 2.87
CA ARG A 67 -0.46 -10.92 2.87
C ARG A 67 -1.05 -11.01 4.27
N ALA A 68 -2.35 -10.77 4.37
CA ALA A 68 -3.12 -11.03 5.58
C ALA A 68 -4.09 -12.17 5.32
N VAL A 69 -4.18 -13.07 6.28
CA VAL A 69 -5.12 -14.19 6.23
C VAL A 69 -5.88 -14.27 7.56
N LEU A 70 -7.09 -14.78 7.48
CA LEU A 70 -7.91 -15.07 8.66
C LEU A 70 -8.05 -16.59 8.79
N SER A 71 -7.70 -17.12 9.95
CA SER A 71 -7.94 -18.50 10.29
C SER A 71 -9.28 -18.62 11.03
N GLY A 72 -10.10 -19.55 10.61
CA GLY A 72 -11.39 -19.81 11.23
C GLY A 72 -11.57 -21.30 11.49
N ASP A 73 -12.68 -21.66 12.18
CA ASP A 73 -13.05 -23.04 12.49
C ASP A 73 -11.89 -23.84 13.11
N GLU A 74 -11.26 -23.28 14.13
CA GLU A 74 -10.14 -23.90 14.86
C GLU A 74 -8.95 -24.25 13.93
N GLY A 75 -8.72 -23.44 12.90
CA GLY A 75 -7.62 -23.64 11.97
C GLY A 75 -7.96 -24.49 10.74
N SER A 76 -9.20 -24.98 10.64
CA SER A 76 -9.61 -25.79 9.48
C SER A 76 -9.92 -24.96 8.23
N ARG A 77 -10.09 -23.64 8.39
CA ARG A 77 -10.35 -22.71 7.28
C ARG A 77 -9.38 -21.54 7.31
N VAL A 78 -8.97 -21.12 6.12
CA VAL A 78 -8.15 -19.92 5.94
C VAL A 78 -8.79 -19.05 4.87
N PHE A 79 -8.98 -17.78 5.21
CA PHE A 79 -9.55 -16.78 4.32
C PHE A 79 -8.50 -15.76 3.96
N ALA A 80 -8.31 -15.50 2.68
CA ALA A 80 -7.45 -14.41 2.24
C ALA A 80 -8.15 -13.08 2.50
N LEU A 81 -7.50 -12.18 3.22
CA LEU A 81 -8.01 -10.84 3.52
C LEU A 81 -7.40 -9.77 2.65
N SER A 82 -6.36 -10.10 1.90
CA SER A 82 -5.70 -9.19 0.97
C SER A 82 -5.33 -9.92 -0.30
N ARG A 83 -5.04 -9.16 -1.36
CA ARG A 83 -4.52 -9.68 -2.61
C ARG A 83 -3.11 -9.11 -2.81
N ASP A 84 -2.16 -9.98 -3.09
CA ASP A 84 -0.78 -9.56 -3.34
C ASP A 84 -0.71 -8.64 -4.56
N HIS A 85 0.00 -7.52 -4.43
CA HIS A 85 0.27 -6.62 -5.53
C HIS A 85 1.58 -7.02 -6.19
N LYS A 86 1.50 -7.74 -7.28
CA LYS A 86 2.67 -8.15 -8.07
C LYS A 86 2.50 -7.67 -9.51
N PRO A 87 3.58 -7.26 -10.18
CA PRO A 87 3.48 -6.71 -11.54
C PRO A 87 2.83 -7.64 -12.55
N LEU A 88 2.97 -8.95 -12.37
CA LEU A 88 2.39 -9.95 -13.25
C LEU A 88 0.97 -10.36 -12.88
N ASP A 89 0.44 -9.85 -11.78
CA ASP A 89 -0.97 -10.03 -11.45
C ASP A 89 -1.82 -9.25 -12.45
N GLU A 90 -2.78 -9.88 -13.06
CA GLU A 90 -3.58 -9.33 -14.14
C GLU A 90 -4.23 -7.97 -13.79
N PHE A 91 -4.82 -7.88 -12.61
CA PHE A 91 -5.45 -6.63 -12.16
C PHE A 91 -4.44 -5.54 -11.89
N GLU A 92 -3.30 -5.90 -11.31
CA GLU A 92 -2.24 -4.95 -10.98
C GLU A 92 -1.53 -4.45 -12.24
N GLU A 93 -1.24 -5.33 -13.17
CA GLU A 93 -0.67 -4.97 -14.48
C GLU A 93 -1.54 -3.93 -15.19
N LYS A 94 -2.84 -4.22 -15.26
CA LYS A 94 -3.80 -3.31 -15.87
C LYS A 94 -3.81 -1.94 -15.19
N ARG A 95 -3.85 -1.94 -13.86
CA ARG A 95 -3.84 -0.70 -13.07
C ARG A 95 -2.61 0.14 -13.35
N VAL A 96 -1.43 -0.49 -13.36
CA VAL A 96 -0.15 0.19 -13.60
C VAL A 96 -0.10 0.80 -14.99
N ILE A 97 -0.49 0.03 -16.00
CA ILE A 97 -0.46 0.49 -17.40
C ILE A 97 -1.45 1.62 -17.62
N GLU A 98 -2.67 1.51 -17.08
CA GLU A 98 -3.68 2.58 -17.19
C GLU A 98 -3.24 3.87 -16.50
N ALA A 99 -2.42 3.77 -15.46
CA ALA A 99 -1.87 4.94 -14.77
C ALA A 99 -0.64 5.53 -15.46
N GLY A 100 -0.21 4.98 -16.60
CA GLY A 100 0.95 5.45 -17.34
C GLY A 100 2.28 4.81 -16.94
N GLY A 101 2.24 3.78 -16.11
CA GLY A 101 3.42 3.04 -15.69
C GLY A 101 3.87 2.00 -16.71
N ARG A 102 5.02 1.42 -16.45
CA ARG A 102 5.61 0.35 -17.27
C ARG A 102 5.99 -0.83 -16.39
N ILE A 103 5.86 -2.02 -16.95
CA ILE A 103 6.31 -3.25 -16.33
C ILE A 103 7.48 -3.80 -17.15
N TYR A 104 8.58 -4.08 -16.48
CA TYR A 104 9.77 -4.62 -17.13
C TYR A 104 10.41 -5.69 -16.26
N SER A 105 11.17 -6.55 -16.88
CA SER A 105 11.95 -7.60 -16.22
C SER A 105 13.43 -7.22 -16.25
N ARG A 106 14.11 -7.53 -15.19
CA ARG A 106 15.57 -7.39 -15.12
C ARG A 106 16.26 -8.68 -15.50
#